data_2097c18e328ba77d7ca3ea0e534cd0c1
#
_entry.id   2097c18e328ba77d7ca3ea0e534cd0c1
#
_cell.length_a   1.000
_cell.length_b   1.000
_cell.length_c   1.000
_cell.angle_alpha   90.00
_cell.angle_beta   90.00
_cell.angle_gamma   90.00
#
_symmetry.space_group_name_H-M   'P 1'
#
loop_
_entity.id
_entity.type
_entity.pdbx_description
1 polymer ?
#
loop_
_entity_poly.entity_id
_entity_poly.type
_entity_poly.pdbx_seq_one_letter_code
_entity_poly.pdbx_strand_id
1 'polypeptide(L)'
;GNHNPTSANPWMNVTAPHPYSVLNDFNHSYSGTKDHFKRMVQYWINEYKVDGYRLDLTKGLTQTSSSESTASNYDQSRIDNITEYYNAAKSAKSDVMFILEHFCNYDEESALANKGMYLWRNTNNAYSQAAMGFQSSSDFGGMISSPRQWVGYAESHDEERNFYKAKMFGDGTIKTDSVARIQRVPLNIAFATLLPGPKMMWEFEELGFDYSIDSNGGRTNPKPSAWGLLDLAHRKAAYEASSKIITLRKMYPSAFTQGTFSTQIGSSDWAQGRRIALTHSDLNVVVLGNFQSSGTVLASPSFPNTGMWYNLMTGTGTKIPTTSGNYITLQPGELLI
;
A
#
# COMPACT_ATOMS: atom_id res chain seq x y z
N GLY A 1 -30.91 24.59 -1.30
CA GLY A 1 -30.83 25.13 0.04
C GLY A 1 -29.39 25.08 0.55
N ASN A 2 -28.96 26.06 1.31
CA ASN A 2 -27.66 26.06 1.93
C ASN A 2 -27.61 24.87 2.92
N HIS A 3 -26.68 23.95 2.70
CA HIS A 3 -26.48 22.77 3.55
C HIS A 3 -25.64 23.12 4.81
N ASN A 4 -25.68 24.37 5.27
CA ASN A 4 -24.94 24.78 6.46
C ASN A 4 -25.56 24.15 7.71
N PRO A 5 -24.77 23.56 8.60
CA PRO A 5 -25.24 23.04 9.87
C PRO A 5 -25.85 24.16 10.72
N THR A 6 -26.93 23.86 11.39
CA THR A 6 -27.58 24.77 12.35
C THR A 6 -27.85 24.02 13.66
N SER A 7 -28.01 24.74 14.74
CA SER A 7 -28.34 24.13 16.05
C SER A 7 -29.66 23.37 16.08
N ALA A 8 -30.54 23.61 15.12
CA ALA A 8 -31.81 22.88 14.95
C ALA A 8 -31.62 21.54 14.20
N ASN A 9 -30.44 21.28 13.59
CA ASN A 9 -30.15 20.03 12.88
C ASN A 9 -29.27 19.11 13.75
N PRO A 10 -29.80 18.09 14.38
CA PRO A 10 -29.02 17.22 15.25
C PRO A 10 -28.03 16.28 14.50
N TRP A 11 -28.16 16.16 13.17
CA TRP A 11 -27.33 15.27 12.35
C TRP A 11 -25.89 15.77 12.16
N MET A 12 -25.72 17.08 12.22
CA MET A 12 -24.46 17.75 11.91
C MET A 12 -24.01 18.60 13.10
N ASN A 13 -22.71 18.68 13.30
CA ASN A 13 -22.11 19.65 14.20
C ASN A 13 -22.12 21.03 13.55
N VAL A 14 -22.51 22.08 14.29
CA VAL A 14 -22.41 23.47 13.80
C VAL A 14 -20.94 23.85 13.60
N THR A 15 -20.11 23.41 14.53
CA THR A 15 -18.66 23.50 14.44
C THR A 15 -18.09 22.13 14.75
N ALA A 16 -17.23 21.61 13.87
CA ALA A 16 -16.56 20.34 14.11
C ALA A 16 -15.71 20.40 15.39
N PRO A 17 -15.74 19.37 16.24
CA PRO A 17 -14.92 19.32 17.45
C PRO A 17 -13.44 19.05 17.17
N HIS A 18 -13.09 18.69 15.93
CA HIS A 18 -11.76 18.30 15.49
C HIS A 18 -11.43 18.91 14.11
N PRO A 19 -10.15 18.96 13.69
CA PRO A 19 -9.73 19.56 12.41
C PRO A 19 -10.03 18.68 11.18
N TYR A 20 -10.45 17.43 11.36
CA TYR A 20 -10.67 16.44 10.29
C TYR A 20 -12.12 16.39 9.84
N SER A 21 -12.62 17.54 9.36
CA SER A 21 -13.93 17.63 8.72
C SER A 21 -13.79 18.24 7.33
N VAL A 22 -14.45 17.64 6.35
CA VAL A 22 -14.55 18.16 4.99
C VAL A 22 -15.98 18.59 4.75
N LEU A 23 -16.19 19.87 4.43
CA LEU A 23 -17.50 20.52 4.30
C LEU A 23 -18.23 20.60 5.66
N ASN A 24 -19.01 19.58 6.02
CA ASN A 24 -19.81 19.53 7.25
C ASN A 24 -19.47 18.25 8.02
N ASP A 25 -19.44 18.37 9.33
CA ASP A 25 -19.10 17.28 10.23
C ASP A 25 -20.36 16.60 10.78
N PHE A 26 -20.42 15.29 10.70
CA PHE A 26 -21.50 14.51 11.26
C PHE A 26 -21.42 14.40 12.79
N ASN A 27 -22.56 14.60 13.44
CA ASN A 27 -22.67 14.37 14.89
C ASN A 27 -22.78 12.89 15.20
N HIS A 28 -21.67 12.21 15.49
CA HIS A 28 -21.61 10.79 15.82
C HIS A 28 -22.13 10.45 17.24
N SER A 29 -22.55 11.43 18.04
CA SER A 29 -23.28 11.20 19.28
C SER A 29 -24.80 11.10 19.09
N TYR A 30 -25.32 11.59 17.94
CA TYR A 30 -26.74 11.51 17.63
C TYR A 30 -27.12 10.13 17.07
N SER A 31 -28.09 9.50 17.71
CA SER A 31 -28.52 8.14 17.34
C SER A 31 -29.00 8.03 15.89
N GLY A 32 -29.69 9.07 15.38
CA GLY A 32 -30.13 9.10 13.99
C GLY A 32 -28.99 9.03 12.99
N THR A 33 -27.88 9.75 13.25
CA THR A 33 -26.65 9.66 12.44
C THR A 33 -26.10 8.23 12.43
N LYS A 34 -25.94 7.64 13.61
CA LYS A 34 -25.46 6.26 13.75
C LYS A 34 -26.36 5.26 13.03
N ASP A 35 -27.67 5.36 13.18
CA ASP A 35 -28.64 4.48 12.51
C ASP A 35 -28.60 4.66 10.99
N HIS A 36 -28.38 5.88 10.52
CA HIS A 36 -28.20 6.12 9.08
C HIS A 36 -26.97 5.40 8.54
N PHE A 37 -25.80 5.56 9.18
CA PHE A 37 -24.57 4.89 8.75
C PHE A 37 -24.72 3.36 8.77
N LYS A 38 -25.33 2.79 9.82
CA LYS A 38 -25.59 1.34 9.90
C LYS A 38 -26.47 0.85 8.74
N ARG A 39 -27.58 1.55 8.46
CA ARG A 39 -28.45 1.20 7.34
C ARG A 39 -27.75 1.36 5.99
N MET A 40 -26.93 2.40 5.82
CA MET A 40 -26.19 2.65 4.60
C MET A 40 -25.24 1.48 4.28
N VAL A 41 -24.41 1.07 5.24
CA VAL A 41 -23.46 -0.04 5.00
C VAL A 41 -24.18 -1.37 4.74
N GLN A 42 -25.29 -1.65 5.42
CA GLN A 42 -26.10 -2.84 5.16
C GLN A 42 -26.78 -2.80 3.81
N TYR A 43 -27.30 -1.63 3.40
CA TYR A 43 -27.98 -1.46 2.11
C TYR A 43 -27.05 -1.75 0.93
N TRP A 44 -25.86 -1.17 0.90
CA TRP A 44 -24.94 -1.40 -0.20
C TRP A 44 -24.47 -2.86 -0.29
N ILE A 45 -24.27 -3.54 0.84
CA ILE A 45 -23.96 -4.96 0.85
C ILE A 45 -25.15 -5.78 0.30
N ASN A 46 -26.36 -5.52 0.80
CA ASN A 46 -27.51 -6.33 0.47
C ASN A 46 -28.01 -6.11 -0.97
N GLU A 47 -28.00 -4.86 -1.46
CA GLU A 47 -28.53 -4.52 -2.78
C GLU A 47 -27.47 -4.65 -3.88
N TYR A 48 -26.26 -4.09 -3.65
CA TYR A 48 -25.22 -4.01 -4.68
C TYR A 48 -24.14 -5.08 -4.53
N LYS A 49 -24.21 -5.91 -3.49
CA LYS A 49 -23.27 -7.03 -3.25
C LYS A 49 -21.80 -6.60 -3.16
N VAL A 50 -21.56 -5.40 -2.63
CA VAL A 50 -20.17 -4.95 -2.38
C VAL A 50 -19.49 -5.86 -1.36
N ASP A 51 -18.19 -6.10 -1.53
CA ASP A 51 -17.41 -6.94 -0.63
C ASP A 51 -16.90 -6.19 0.61
N GLY A 52 -16.96 -4.88 0.60
CA GLY A 52 -16.50 -4.07 1.72
C GLY A 52 -16.46 -2.58 1.41
N TYR A 53 -15.80 -1.85 2.30
CA TYR A 53 -15.71 -0.39 2.28
C TYR A 53 -14.30 0.09 2.55
N ARG A 54 -13.92 1.18 1.94
CA ARG A 54 -12.87 2.06 2.45
C ARG A 54 -13.53 3.32 2.99
N LEU A 55 -13.36 3.59 4.27
CA LEU A 55 -13.90 4.78 4.93
C LEU A 55 -12.85 5.88 4.91
N ASP A 56 -13.27 7.04 4.40
CA ASP A 56 -12.47 8.25 4.32
C ASP A 56 -12.38 8.94 5.68
N LEU A 57 -11.22 9.51 6.01
CA LEU A 57 -10.99 10.36 7.18
C LEU A 57 -11.60 9.82 8.50
N THR A 58 -11.46 8.54 8.77
CA THR A 58 -12.08 7.92 9.97
C THR A 58 -11.57 8.50 11.29
N LYS A 59 -10.47 9.22 11.27
CA LYS A 59 -9.98 10.04 12.39
C LYS A 59 -11.04 11.06 12.87
N GLY A 60 -11.91 11.52 11.98
CA GLY A 60 -12.99 12.43 12.25
C GLY A 60 -14.28 11.80 12.80
N LEU A 61 -14.38 10.47 12.94
CA LEU A 61 -15.60 9.79 13.40
C LEU A 61 -15.77 9.84 14.93
N THR A 62 -15.62 11.03 15.52
CA THR A 62 -15.67 11.26 16.97
C THR A 62 -16.31 12.59 17.32
N GLN A 63 -16.71 12.75 18.58
CA GLN A 63 -17.14 14.03 19.17
C GLN A 63 -16.08 14.57 20.14
N THR A 64 -14.94 13.91 20.28
CA THR A 64 -13.85 14.36 21.14
C THR A 64 -13.19 15.60 20.55
N SER A 65 -13.11 16.65 21.34
CA SER A 65 -12.43 17.89 20.91
C SER A 65 -10.93 17.67 20.80
N SER A 66 -10.35 18.07 19.67
CA SER A 66 -8.92 17.92 19.41
C SER A 66 -8.36 19.01 18.49
N SER A 67 -7.04 19.13 18.48
CA SER A 67 -6.26 19.95 17.54
C SER A 67 -5.50 19.06 16.57
N GLU A 68 -4.83 19.61 15.56
CA GLU A 68 -3.93 18.89 14.66
C GLU A 68 -2.90 18.04 15.42
N SER A 69 -2.35 18.55 16.51
CA SER A 69 -1.32 17.84 17.29
C SER A 69 -1.88 16.74 18.20
N THR A 70 -3.18 16.74 18.50
CA THR A 70 -3.80 15.79 19.45
C THR A 70 -4.81 14.84 18.82
N ALA A 71 -5.27 15.11 17.60
CA ALA A 71 -6.29 14.30 16.93
C ALA A 71 -5.88 12.84 16.66
N SER A 72 -4.57 12.55 16.63
CA SER A 72 -4.05 11.19 16.47
C SER A 72 -3.98 10.40 17.78
N ASN A 73 -4.23 11.04 18.93
CA ASN A 73 -4.20 10.38 20.23
C ASN A 73 -5.33 9.38 20.35
N TYR A 74 -5.13 8.37 21.20
CA TYR A 74 -6.10 7.32 21.46
C TYR A 74 -7.45 7.87 21.91
N ASP A 75 -8.52 7.49 21.20
CA ASP A 75 -9.91 7.90 21.48
C ASP A 75 -10.86 6.70 21.47
N GLN A 76 -11.23 6.24 22.67
CA GLN A 76 -12.13 5.11 22.83
C GLN A 76 -13.50 5.37 22.19
N SER A 77 -14.01 6.61 22.22
CA SER A 77 -15.32 6.95 21.64
C SER A 77 -15.32 6.80 20.11
N ARG A 78 -14.20 7.10 19.47
CA ARG A 78 -13.98 6.90 18.03
C ARG A 78 -13.91 5.43 17.69
N ILE A 79 -13.16 4.64 18.44
CA ILE A 79 -13.12 3.18 18.32
C ILE A 79 -14.53 2.59 18.43
N ASP A 80 -15.32 3.05 19.38
CA ASP A 80 -16.68 2.54 19.63
C ASP A 80 -17.61 2.87 18.46
N ASN A 81 -17.57 4.09 17.92
CA ASN A 81 -18.36 4.49 16.77
C ASN A 81 -18.00 3.66 15.52
N ILE A 82 -16.72 3.53 15.22
CA ILE A 82 -16.25 2.74 14.07
C ILE A 82 -16.62 1.26 14.24
N THR A 83 -16.48 0.73 15.45
CA THR A 83 -16.85 -0.65 15.76
C THR A 83 -18.35 -0.90 15.58
N GLU A 84 -19.21 0.05 15.95
CA GLU A 84 -20.65 -0.03 15.74
C GLU A 84 -21.00 -0.15 14.25
N TYR A 85 -20.35 0.66 13.39
CA TYR A 85 -20.55 0.63 11.93
C TYR A 85 -20.00 -0.67 11.31
N TYR A 86 -18.83 -1.11 11.74
CA TYR A 86 -18.25 -2.38 11.33
C TYR A 86 -19.14 -3.57 11.68
N ASN A 87 -19.67 -3.62 12.90
CA ASN A 87 -20.56 -4.69 13.33
C ASN A 87 -21.87 -4.71 12.51
N ALA A 88 -22.40 -3.54 12.15
CA ALA A 88 -23.56 -3.45 11.26
C ALA A 88 -23.25 -4.00 9.86
N ALA A 89 -22.10 -3.67 9.28
CA ALA A 89 -21.65 -4.23 8.01
C ALA A 89 -21.46 -5.75 8.10
N LYS A 90 -20.82 -6.20 9.18
CA LYS A 90 -20.54 -7.62 9.45
C LYS A 90 -21.79 -8.47 9.63
N SER A 91 -22.87 -7.89 10.15
CA SER A 91 -24.17 -8.56 10.26
C SER A 91 -24.83 -8.84 8.90
N ALA A 92 -24.51 -8.04 7.89
CA ALA A 92 -24.98 -8.25 6.51
C ALA A 92 -24.04 -9.17 5.70
N LYS A 93 -22.72 -9.12 5.99
CA LYS A 93 -21.69 -9.94 5.33
C LYS A 93 -20.57 -10.25 6.32
N SER A 94 -20.49 -11.49 6.80
CA SER A 94 -19.59 -11.90 7.87
C SER A 94 -18.11 -11.72 7.57
N ASP A 95 -17.71 -11.77 6.29
CA ASP A 95 -16.36 -11.61 5.77
C ASP A 95 -16.13 -10.23 5.12
N VAL A 96 -16.95 -9.22 5.47
CA VAL A 96 -16.85 -7.86 4.94
C VAL A 96 -15.45 -7.28 5.16
N MET A 97 -14.87 -6.73 4.10
CA MET A 97 -13.64 -5.94 4.20
C MET A 97 -13.98 -4.51 4.66
N PHE A 98 -13.41 -4.08 5.78
CA PHE A 98 -13.65 -2.75 6.33
C PHE A 98 -12.32 -2.05 6.52
N ILE A 99 -11.97 -1.17 5.58
CA ILE A 99 -10.68 -0.50 5.47
C ILE A 99 -10.83 0.93 5.95
N LEU A 100 -9.96 1.35 6.86
CA LEU A 100 -10.02 2.67 7.49
C LEU A 100 -8.84 3.53 7.02
N GLU A 101 -9.14 4.67 6.44
CA GLU A 101 -8.16 5.74 6.34
C GLU A 101 -8.12 6.46 7.70
N HIS A 102 -7.26 5.97 8.58
CA HIS A 102 -7.29 6.35 10.00
C HIS A 102 -6.14 7.26 10.40
N PHE A 103 -4.89 6.84 10.14
CA PHE A 103 -3.67 7.60 10.41
C PHE A 103 -3.59 8.17 11.83
N CYS A 104 -4.06 7.40 12.82
CA CYS A 104 -3.88 7.68 14.23
C CYS A 104 -2.63 7.02 14.79
N ASN A 105 -2.38 7.18 16.09
CA ASN A 105 -1.29 6.50 16.77
C ASN A 105 -1.50 4.97 16.74
N TYR A 106 -0.39 4.24 16.82
CA TYR A 106 -0.36 2.79 16.65
C TYR A 106 -1.24 2.02 17.64
N ASP A 107 -1.38 2.50 18.85
CA ASP A 107 -2.22 1.90 19.90
C ASP A 107 -3.70 1.83 19.49
N GLU A 108 -4.23 2.92 18.93
CA GLU A 108 -5.60 2.96 18.42
C GLU A 108 -5.76 2.13 17.14
N GLU A 109 -4.84 2.28 16.19
CA GLU A 109 -4.86 1.48 14.96
C GLU A 109 -4.81 -0.02 15.28
N SER A 110 -3.98 -0.42 16.26
CA SER A 110 -3.88 -1.82 16.71
C SER A 110 -5.17 -2.32 17.35
N ALA A 111 -5.86 -1.46 18.13
CA ALA A 111 -7.14 -1.81 18.74
C ALA A 111 -8.21 -2.10 17.67
N LEU A 112 -8.26 -1.29 16.59
CA LEU A 112 -9.17 -1.50 15.46
C LEU A 112 -8.79 -2.73 14.64
N ALA A 113 -7.50 -2.93 14.36
CA ALA A 113 -6.98 -4.09 13.64
C ALA A 113 -7.28 -5.41 14.37
N ASN A 114 -7.14 -5.44 15.71
CA ASN A 114 -7.45 -6.61 16.54
C ASN A 114 -8.95 -6.97 16.57
N LYS A 115 -9.82 -6.02 16.17
CA LYS A 115 -11.26 -6.28 15.97
C LYS A 115 -11.56 -6.86 14.58
N GLY A 116 -10.58 -6.92 13.68
CA GLY A 116 -10.67 -7.48 12.33
C GLY A 116 -10.81 -6.44 11.21
N MET A 117 -10.68 -5.16 11.52
CA MET A 117 -10.67 -4.10 10.52
C MET A 117 -9.29 -3.96 9.88
N TYR A 118 -9.23 -3.37 8.69
CA TYR A 118 -8.01 -3.08 7.98
C TYR A 118 -7.67 -1.60 8.08
N LEU A 119 -6.39 -1.28 8.22
CA LEU A 119 -5.88 0.08 8.32
C LEU A 119 -5.13 0.46 7.04
N TRP A 120 -5.35 1.63 6.52
CA TRP A 120 -4.61 2.13 5.37
C TRP A 120 -3.21 2.59 5.78
N ARG A 121 -2.18 2.15 5.02
CA ARG A 121 -0.79 2.47 5.33
C ARG A 121 -0.10 3.11 4.13
N ASN A 122 0.08 4.42 4.19
CA ASN A 122 0.82 5.18 3.19
C ASN A 122 2.33 4.93 3.31
N THR A 123 2.94 4.44 2.24
CA THR A 123 4.39 4.27 2.11
C THR A 123 4.95 4.95 0.87
N ASN A 124 4.17 5.81 0.21
CA ASN A 124 4.53 6.49 -1.02
C ASN A 124 5.91 7.17 -0.97
N ASN A 125 6.22 7.88 0.12
CA ASN A 125 7.52 8.55 0.22
C ASN A 125 8.69 7.57 0.08
N ALA A 126 8.66 6.45 0.79
CA ALA A 126 9.74 5.46 0.76
C ALA A 126 9.92 4.85 -0.64
N TYR A 127 8.82 4.49 -1.29
CA TYR A 127 8.86 3.93 -2.65
C TYR A 127 9.22 4.96 -3.71
N SER A 128 8.80 6.22 -3.55
CA SER A 128 9.22 7.33 -4.41
C SER A 128 10.73 7.56 -4.33
N GLN A 129 11.31 7.59 -3.11
CA GLN A 129 12.75 7.75 -2.92
C GLN A 129 13.52 6.60 -3.59
N ALA A 130 13.08 5.37 -3.39
CA ALA A 130 13.70 4.20 -4.02
C ALA A 130 13.56 4.22 -5.55
N ALA A 131 12.39 4.59 -6.09
CA ALA A 131 12.17 4.74 -7.52
C ALA A 131 13.08 5.79 -8.15
N MET A 132 13.31 6.90 -7.41
CA MET A 132 14.24 7.96 -7.83
C MET A 132 15.71 7.58 -7.71
N GLY A 133 16.07 6.49 -7.04
CA GLY A 133 17.46 6.07 -6.81
C GLY A 133 18.10 6.66 -5.55
N PHE A 134 17.32 7.15 -4.59
CA PHE A 134 17.80 7.74 -3.35
C PHE A 134 17.66 6.80 -2.15
N GLN A 135 18.75 6.66 -1.39
CA GLN A 135 18.79 5.86 -0.18
C GLN A 135 18.02 6.51 0.99
N SER A 136 18.14 7.82 1.11
CA SER A 136 17.50 8.57 2.21
C SER A 136 15.99 8.40 2.17
N SER A 137 15.37 8.15 3.33
CA SER A 137 13.93 7.98 3.48
C SER A 137 13.30 6.86 2.63
N SER A 138 14.10 5.89 2.18
CA SER A 138 13.64 4.77 1.36
C SER A 138 13.41 3.46 2.15
N ASP A 139 13.10 3.55 3.43
CA ASP A 139 12.80 2.40 4.28
C ASP A 139 11.42 1.83 4.01
N PHE A 140 11.35 0.54 3.60
CA PHE A 140 10.08 -0.14 3.31
C PHE A 140 9.46 -0.83 4.54
N GLY A 141 10.07 -0.69 5.73
CA GLY A 141 9.56 -1.29 6.97
C GLY A 141 8.11 -0.93 7.28
N GLY A 142 7.66 0.25 6.85
CA GLY A 142 6.26 0.68 6.98
C GLY A 142 5.25 -0.23 6.26
N MET A 143 5.68 -1.05 5.28
CA MET A 143 4.83 -2.05 4.62
C MET A 143 4.53 -3.26 5.50
N ILE A 144 5.26 -3.46 6.58
CA ILE A 144 5.12 -4.60 7.49
C ILE A 144 4.52 -4.12 8.80
N SER A 145 3.53 -4.82 9.31
CA SER A 145 2.91 -4.53 10.59
C SER A 145 2.48 -5.80 11.32
N SER A 146 2.30 -5.68 12.63
CA SER A 146 1.71 -6.75 13.46
C SER A 146 0.63 -6.12 14.32
N PRO A 147 -0.64 -6.54 14.20
CA PRO A 147 -1.14 -7.59 13.30
C PRO A 147 -1.05 -7.20 11.81
N ARG A 148 -1.20 -8.17 10.90
CA ARG A 148 -1.03 -7.98 9.45
C ARG A 148 -2.28 -7.40 8.76
N GLN A 149 -2.93 -6.41 9.37
CA GLN A 149 -4.15 -5.78 8.86
C GLN A 149 -3.89 -4.42 8.18
N TRP A 150 -2.65 -3.97 8.06
CA TRP A 150 -2.37 -2.74 7.32
C TRP A 150 -2.31 -2.99 5.82
N VAL A 151 -3.22 -2.32 5.07
CA VAL A 151 -3.22 -2.27 3.61
C VAL A 151 -2.13 -1.29 3.18
N GLY A 152 -0.94 -1.82 2.92
CA GLY A 152 0.19 -1.02 2.46
C GLY A 152 0.11 -0.69 0.97
N TYR A 153 0.49 0.53 0.60
CA TYR A 153 0.52 0.96 -0.80
C TYR A 153 1.68 1.90 -1.09
N ALA A 154 2.19 1.82 -2.31
CA ALA A 154 3.24 2.70 -2.83
C ALA A 154 2.65 3.95 -3.52
N GLU A 155 1.44 3.85 -4.07
CA GLU A 155 0.70 4.94 -4.71
C GLU A 155 -0.78 4.91 -4.33
N SER A 156 -1.42 6.09 -4.32
CA SER A 156 -2.87 6.24 -4.21
C SER A 156 -3.37 7.46 -5.02
N HIS A 157 -4.66 7.82 -4.87
CA HIS A 157 -5.24 9.03 -5.44
C HIS A 157 -4.76 10.32 -4.75
N ASP A 158 -4.08 10.21 -3.61
CA ASP A 158 -3.68 11.35 -2.78
C ASP A 158 -2.22 11.75 -2.95
N GLU A 159 -1.34 10.84 -3.36
CA GLU A 159 0.08 11.10 -3.49
C GLU A 159 0.52 11.18 -4.95
N GLU A 160 1.60 11.92 -5.19
CA GLU A 160 2.24 11.99 -6.50
C GLU A 160 2.80 10.61 -6.90
N ARG A 161 2.67 10.27 -8.17
CA ARG A 161 3.14 8.99 -8.74
C ARG A 161 4.65 8.80 -8.56
N ASN A 162 5.05 7.61 -8.17
CA ASN A 162 6.47 7.28 -7.98
C ASN A 162 7.29 7.51 -9.24
N PHE A 163 6.75 7.10 -10.41
CA PHE A 163 7.47 7.22 -11.67
C PHE A 163 7.37 8.61 -12.31
N TYR A 164 6.38 9.43 -11.94
CA TYR A 164 6.43 10.86 -12.22
C TYR A 164 7.56 11.54 -11.43
N LYS A 165 7.66 11.26 -10.13
CA LYS A 165 8.79 11.77 -9.31
C LYS A 165 10.14 11.29 -9.86
N ALA A 166 10.25 10.01 -10.25
CA ALA A 166 11.47 9.47 -10.86
C ALA A 166 11.84 10.18 -12.18
N LYS A 167 10.85 10.55 -13.00
CA LYS A 167 11.03 11.34 -14.23
C LYS A 167 11.52 12.76 -13.95
N MET A 168 10.97 13.40 -12.93
CA MET A 168 11.25 14.81 -12.64
C MET A 168 12.51 14.99 -11.80
N PHE A 169 12.79 14.08 -10.87
CA PHE A 169 13.77 14.25 -9.80
C PHE A 169 14.74 13.07 -9.66
N GLY A 170 14.59 12.01 -10.47
CA GLY A 170 15.43 10.81 -10.38
C GLY A 170 16.91 11.08 -10.56
N ASP A 171 17.74 10.23 -9.97
CA ASP A 171 19.19 10.32 -10.07
C ASP A 171 19.72 9.75 -11.39
N GLY A 172 20.65 10.43 -12.01
CA GLY A 172 21.35 9.99 -13.21
C GLY A 172 20.41 9.60 -14.37
N THR A 173 20.59 8.41 -14.90
CA THR A 173 19.81 7.88 -16.03
C THR A 173 18.35 7.64 -15.68
N ILE A 174 17.99 7.48 -14.42
CA ILE A 174 16.58 7.33 -14.00
C ILE A 174 15.77 8.55 -14.45
N LYS A 175 16.33 9.75 -14.34
CA LYS A 175 15.68 10.97 -14.81
C LYS A 175 15.64 11.08 -16.33
N THR A 176 16.75 10.79 -16.99
CA THR A 176 16.96 11.16 -18.39
C THR A 176 16.59 10.07 -19.39
N ASP A 177 16.58 8.80 -18.98
CA ASP A 177 16.27 7.65 -19.81
C ASP A 177 14.98 6.95 -19.35
N SER A 178 13.99 6.95 -20.23
CA SER A 178 12.70 6.29 -19.98
C SER A 178 12.84 4.77 -19.79
N VAL A 179 13.73 4.11 -20.52
CA VAL A 179 13.94 2.66 -20.42
C VAL A 179 14.55 2.33 -19.07
N ALA A 180 15.62 3.02 -18.67
CA ALA A 180 16.27 2.85 -17.36
C ALA A 180 15.30 3.12 -16.19
N ARG A 181 14.41 4.10 -16.34
CA ARG A 181 13.40 4.41 -15.34
C ARG A 181 12.34 3.32 -15.23
N ILE A 182 11.74 2.91 -16.35
CA ILE A 182 10.59 1.99 -16.36
C ILE A 182 10.99 0.55 -16.05
N GLN A 183 12.19 0.10 -16.33
CA GLN A 183 12.68 -1.20 -15.89
C GLN A 183 12.67 -1.36 -14.36
N ARG A 184 12.56 -0.29 -13.58
CA ARG A 184 12.45 -0.29 -12.12
C ARG A 184 11.02 -0.50 -11.59
N VAL A 185 10.01 -0.47 -12.47
CA VAL A 185 8.62 -0.68 -12.10
C VAL A 185 8.41 -2.06 -11.45
N PRO A 186 8.83 -3.18 -12.05
CA PRO A 186 8.69 -4.49 -11.41
C PRO A 186 9.46 -4.59 -10.09
N LEU A 187 10.57 -3.87 -9.94
CA LEU A 187 11.34 -3.81 -8.70
C LEU A 187 10.52 -3.17 -7.57
N ASN A 188 9.90 -2.00 -7.81
CA ASN A 188 9.00 -1.37 -6.84
C ASN A 188 7.83 -2.29 -6.50
N ILE A 189 7.16 -2.85 -7.51
CA ILE A 189 6.00 -3.72 -7.34
C ILE A 189 6.34 -4.98 -6.54
N ALA A 190 7.49 -5.62 -6.82
CA ALA A 190 7.90 -6.82 -6.08
C ALA A 190 8.07 -6.52 -4.59
N PHE A 191 8.77 -5.44 -4.26
CA PHE A 191 9.00 -5.04 -2.87
C PHE A 191 7.77 -4.44 -2.19
N ALA A 192 6.78 -3.96 -2.94
CA ALA A 192 5.48 -3.57 -2.39
C ALA A 192 4.59 -4.79 -2.15
N THR A 193 4.43 -5.66 -3.17
CA THR A 193 3.40 -6.69 -3.16
C THR A 193 3.83 -8.02 -2.54
N LEU A 194 5.12 -8.38 -2.53
CA LEU A 194 5.59 -9.66 -1.99
C LEU A 194 5.93 -9.62 -0.49
N LEU A 195 5.69 -8.49 0.19
CA LEU A 195 5.73 -8.37 1.64
C LEU A 195 4.42 -8.86 2.29
N PRO A 196 4.44 -9.25 3.60
CA PRO A 196 3.26 -9.76 4.28
C PRO A 196 2.14 -8.72 4.42
N GLY A 197 0.91 -9.20 4.61
CA GLY A 197 -0.30 -8.38 4.78
C GLY A 197 -0.95 -7.94 3.47
N PRO A 198 -2.16 -7.36 3.53
CA PRO A 198 -2.89 -6.89 2.36
C PRO A 198 -2.15 -5.73 1.69
N LYS A 199 -2.34 -5.59 0.38
CA LYS A 199 -1.69 -4.56 -0.45
C LYS A 199 -2.69 -3.93 -1.39
N MET A 200 -2.49 -2.66 -1.68
CA MET A 200 -3.17 -1.94 -2.75
C MET A 200 -2.14 -1.54 -3.81
N MET A 201 -2.51 -1.74 -5.06
CA MET A 201 -1.85 -1.12 -6.21
C MET A 201 -2.78 -0.08 -6.79
N TRP A 202 -2.25 1.09 -7.11
CA TRP A 202 -3.04 2.12 -7.77
C TRP A 202 -3.03 1.94 -9.30
N GLU A 203 -4.02 2.54 -9.97
CA GLU A 203 -4.19 2.40 -11.41
C GLU A 203 -2.92 2.77 -12.21
N PHE A 204 -2.55 1.91 -13.16
CA PHE A 204 -1.41 2.06 -14.06
C PHE A 204 -0.03 2.12 -13.38
N GLU A 205 0.08 1.80 -12.08
CA GLU A 205 1.36 1.67 -11.38
C GLU A 205 2.26 0.65 -12.10
N GLU A 206 1.67 -0.45 -12.60
CA GLU A 206 2.34 -1.53 -13.32
C GLU A 206 2.89 -1.11 -14.71
N LEU A 207 2.43 0.01 -15.23
CA LEU A 207 2.94 0.64 -16.45
C LEU A 207 3.97 1.75 -16.18
N GLY A 208 4.23 2.03 -14.89
CA GLY A 208 5.05 3.16 -14.48
C GLY A 208 4.43 4.48 -14.90
N PHE A 209 3.16 4.70 -14.51
CA PHE A 209 2.42 5.92 -14.83
C PHE A 209 3.20 7.15 -14.38
N ASP A 210 3.58 7.99 -15.33
CA ASP A 210 4.49 9.13 -15.13
C ASP A 210 3.89 10.49 -15.53
N TYR A 211 2.56 10.61 -15.33
CA TYR A 211 1.84 11.88 -15.36
C TYR A 211 1.63 12.38 -13.93
N SER A 212 1.68 13.70 -13.74
CA SER A 212 1.45 14.30 -12.43
C SER A 212 0.03 14.04 -11.92
N ILE A 213 -0.11 13.95 -10.61
CA ILE A 213 -1.41 13.96 -9.93
C ILE A 213 -2.21 15.23 -10.25
N ASP A 214 -1.54 16.34 -10.59
CA ASP A 214 -2.15 17.60 -10.99
C ASP A 214 -2.40 17.72 -12.50
N SER A 215 -2.16 16.65 -13.27
CA SER A 215 -2.46 16.65 -14.71
C SER A 215 -3.94 16.93 -14.98
N ASN A 216 -4.24 17.49 -16.16
CA ASN A 216 -5.58 17.91 -16.57
C ASN A 216 -6.21 19.01 -15.70
N GLY A 217 -5.39 19.86 -15.09
CA GLY A 217 -5.85 21.08 -14.42
C GLY A 217 -6.11 20.95 -12.93
N GLY A 218 -5.72 19.85 -12.31
CA GLY A 218 -5.76 19.71 -10.86
C GLY A 218 -5.87 18.28 -10.35
N ARG A 219 -5.59 18.12 -9.06
CA ARG A 219 -5.54 16.84 -8.36
C ARG A 219 -6.84 16.02 -8.49
N THR A 220 -7.99 16.68 -8.42
CA THR A 220 -9.32 16.03 -8.46
C THR A 220 -9.86 15.82 -9.87
N ASN A 221 -9.17 16.34 -10.91
CA ASN A 221 -9.61 16.16 -12.29
C ASN A 221 -9.28 14.74 -12.81
N PRO A 222 -10.07 14.23 -13.77
CA PRO A 222 -9.81 12.93 -14.38
C PRO A 222 -8.39 12.84 -14.94
N LYS A 223 -7.71 11.74 -14.64
CA LYS A 223 -6.36 11.48 -15.16
C LYS A 223 -6.45 10.89 -16.57
N PRO A 224 -5.44 11.11 -17.44
CA PRO A 224 -5.44 10.51 -18.76
C PRO A 224 -5.39 8.99 -18.67
N SER A 225 -6.10 8.29 -19.56
CA SER A 225 -5.96 6.85 -19.71
C SER A 225 -4.54 6.51 -20.14
N ALA A 226 -3.95 5.52 -19.50
CA ALA A 226 -2.57 5.10 -19.78
C ALA A 226 -2.46 3.80 -20.60
N TRP A 227 -3.56 3.25 -21.10
CA TRP A 227 -3.51 2.01 -21.88
C TRP A 227 -2.63 2.08 -23.11
N GLY A 228 -2.54 3.24 -23.78
CA GLY A 228 -1.61 3.46 -24.90
C GLY A 228 -0.12 3.33 -24.54
N LEU A 229 0.23 3.32 -23.25
CA LEU A 229 1.61 3.06 -22.79
C LEU A 229 2.05 1.61 -23.06
N LEU A 230 1.12 0.67 -23.20
CA LEU A 230 1.40 -0.72 -23.58
C LEU A 230 2.00 -0.87 -24.98
N ASP A 231 1.85 0.12 -25.86
CA ASP A 231 2.45 0.12 -27.18
C ASP A 231 3.98 0.33 -27.13
N LEU A 232 4.50 0.79 -25.98
CA LEU A 232 5.93 0.97 -25.75
C LEU A 232 6.53 -0.31 -25.18
N ALA A 233 7.46 -0.93 -25.90
CA ALA A 233 8.03 -2.24 -25.59
C ALA A 233 8.56 -2.35 -24.14
N HIS A 234 9.25 -1.32 -23.63
CA HIS A 234 9.79 -1.32 -22.26
C HIS A 234 8.70 -1.24 -21.19
N ARG A 235 7.56 -0.58 -21.44
CA ARG A 235 6.42 -0.54 -20.52
C ARG A 235 5.61 -1.84 -20.57
N LYS A 236 5.47 -2.42 -21.76
CA LYS A 236 4.87 -3.74 -21.91
C LYS A 236 5.67 -4.81 -21.14
N ALA A 237 7.01 -4.78 -21.24
CA ALA A 237 7.88 -5.68 -20.48
C ALA A 237 7.72 -5.47 -18.95
N ALA A 238 7.59 -4.23 -18.47
CA ALA A 238 7.34 -3.94 -17.07
C ALA A 238 5.97 -4.47 -16.60
N TYR A 239 4.93 -4.28 -17.40
CA TYR A 239 3.59 -4.84 -17.17
C TYR A 239 3.60 -6.38 -17.07
N GLU A 240 4.25 -7.06 -18.03
CA GLU A 240 4.34 -8.51 -18.06
C GLU A 240 5.10 -9.06 -16.84
N ALA A 241 6.20 -8.41 -16.44
CA ALA A 241 6.93 -8.76 -15.23
C ALA A 241 6.09 -8.54 -13.96
N SER A 242 5.40 -7.42 -13.86
CA SER A 242 4.49 -7.10 -12.75
C SER A 242 3.34 -8.12 -12.66
N SER A 243 2.78 -8.52 -13.79
CA SER A 243 1.74 -9.55 -13.88
C SER A 243 2.22 -10.89 -13.31
N LYS A 244 3.46 -11.33 -13.63
CA LYS A 244 4.05 -12.55 -13.05
C LYS A 244 4.18 -12.45 -11.52
N ILE A 245 4.62 -11.30 -11.00
CA ILE A 245 4.78 -11.05 -9.56
C ILE A 245 3.44 -11.17 -8.84
N ILE A 246 2.40 -10.50 -9.37
CA ILE A 246 1.05 -10.51 -8.78
C ILE A 246 0.45 -11.93 -8.87
N THR A 247 0.66 -12.61 -10.00
CA THR A 247 0.19 -13.99 -10.20
C THR A 247 0.80 -14.94 -9.18
N LEU A 248 2.11 -14.84 -8.92
CA LEU A 248 2.77 -15.64 -7.88
C LEU A 248 2.06 -15.47 -6.53
N ARG A 249 1.81 -14.23 -6.11
CA ARG A 249 1.10 -13.96 -4.86
C ARG A 249 -0.32 -14.53 -4.83
N LYS A 250 -1.05 -14.41 -5.95
CA LYS A 250 -2.43 -14.93 -6.08
C LYS A 250 -2.51 -16.45 -6.08
N MET A 251 -1.48 -17.13 -6.63
CA MET A 251 -1.44 -18.59 -6.66
C MET A 251 -1.14 -19.20 -5.28
N TYR A 252 -0.44 -18.49 -4.40
CA TYR A 252 -0.01 -18.99 -3.09
C TYR A 252 -0.45 -18.05 -1.95
N PRO A 253 -1.75 -17.76 -1.78
CA PRO A 253 -2.22 -16.78 -0.81
C PRO A 253 -1.84 -17.16 0.63
N SER A 254 -1.85 -18.45 0.98
CA SER A 254 -1.46 -18.94 2.31
C SER A 254 -0.01 -18.60 2.65
N ALA A 255 0.90 -18.71 1.68
CA ALA A 255 2.31 -18.38 1.89
C ALA A 255 2.48 -16.89 2.28
N PHE A 256 1.75 -15.99 1.62
CA PHE A 256 1.84 -14.54 1.90
C PHE A 256 1.06 -14.09 3.14
N THR A 257 0.09 -14.87 3.61
CA THR A 257 -0.68 -14.55 4.82
C THR A 257 -0.14 -15.22 6.08
N GLN A 258 0.44 -16.42 5.97
CA GLN A 258 0.87 -17.26 7.10
C GLN A 258 2.39 -17.49 7.14
N GLY A 259 3.09 -17.35 6.01
CA GLY A 259 4.50 -17.65 5.89
C GLY A 259 5.40 -16.80 6.78
N THR A 260 6.59 -17.29 7.01
CA THR A 260 7.66 -16.61 7.75
C THR A 260 8.48 -15.76 6.80
N PHE A 261 8.68 -14.49 7.17
CA PHE A 261 9.45 -13.54 6.38
C PHE A 261 10.75 -13.16 7.11
N SER A 262 11.86 -13.17 6.35
CA SER A 262 13.13 -12.55 6.71
C SER A 262 13.41 -11.42 5.71
N THR A 263 13.57 -10.20 6.17
CA THR A 263 13.66 -9.03 5.29
C THR A 263 14.90 -8.18 5.56
N GLN A 264 15.48 -7.65 4.50
CA GLN A 264 16.47 -6.57 4.49
C GLN A 264 15.92 -5.50 3.54
N ILE A 265 15.11 -4.58 4.06
CA ILE A 265 14.32 -3.62 3.29
C ILE A 265 14.46 -2.19 3.82
N GLY A 266 15.31 -2.00 4.81
CA GLY A 266 15.63 -0.68 5.36
C GLY A 266 16.47 0.18 4.43
N SER A 267 16.56 1.47 4.70
CA SER A 267 17.49 2.35 4.00
C SER A 267 18.96 1.95 4.26
N SER A 268 19.27 1.35 5.40
CA SER A 268 20.60 0.79 5.72
C SER A 268 21.03 -0.38 4.82
N ASP A 269 20.05 -1.10 4.24
CA ASP A 269 20.32 -2.26 3.38
C ASP A 269 20.63 -1.88 1.92
N TRP A 270 20.68 -0.60 1.62
CA TRP A 270 20.84 -0.06 0.27
C TRP A 270 22.09 -0.54 -0.47
N ALA A 271 23.24 -0.52 0.21
CA ALA A 271 24.52 -0.87 -0.40
C ALA A 271 24.72 -2.38 -0.60
N GLN A 272 23.98 -3.20 0.14
CA GLN A 272 24.06 -4.68 0.08
C GLN A 272 22.99 -5.29 -0.85
N GLY A 273 22.11 -4.47 -1.42
CA GLY A 273 20.91 -4.92 -2.10
C GLY A 273 19.81 -5.32 -1.11
N ARG A 274 18.58 -5.02 -1.45
CA ARG A 274 17.43 -5.36 -0.62
C ARG A 274 16.98 -6.79 -0.85
N ARG A 275 16.43 -7.41 0.19
CA ARG A 275 15.98 -8.80 0.16
C ARG A 275 14.66 -8.99 0.89
N ILE A 276 13.80 -9.83 0.30
CA ILE A 276 12.69 -10.49 0.98
C ILE A 276 12.93 -12.00 0.85
N ALA A 277 12.91 -12.74 1.95
CA ALA A 277 12.89 -14.20 1.94
C ALA A 277 11.62 -14.66 2.64
N LEU A 278 10.80 -15.44 1.94
CA LEU A 278 9.56 -16.04 2.42
C LEU A 278 9.75 -17.56 2.51
N THR A 279 9.35 -18.12 3.64
CA THR A 279 9.34 -19.56 3.88
C THR A 279 7.93 -20.03 4.24
N HIS A 280 7.40 -20.98 3.48
CA HIS A 280 6.12 -21.65 3.73
C HIS A 280 6.13 -23.05 3.11
N SER A 281 5.28 -23.97 3.60
CA SER A 281 5.17 -25.34 3.05
C SER A 281 4.84 -25.37 1.56
N ASP A 282 4.02 -24.45 1.09
CA ASP A 282 3.55 -24.42 -0.30
C ASP A 282 4.49 -23.66 -1.23
N LEU A 283 5.30 -22.73 -0.70
CA LEU A 283 6.15 -21.87 -1.50
C LEU A 283 7.28 -21.23 -0.68
N ASN A 284 8.50 -21.34 -1.18
CA ASN A 284 9.62 -20.52 -0.73
C ASN A 284 9.97 -19.49 -1.81
N VAL A 285 10.19 -18.23 -1.44
CA VAL A 285 10.54 -17.15 -2.36
C VAL A 285 11.70 -16.34 -1.80
N VAL A 286 12.64 -16.00 -2.68
CA VAL A 286 13.66 -14.98 -2.41
C VAL A 286 13.54 -13.89 -3.46
N VAL A 287 13.42 -12.65 -3.01
CA VAL A 287 13.40 -11.45 -3.84
C VAL A 287 14.65 -10.64 -3.54
N LEU A 288 15.42 -10.33 -4.55
CA LEU A 288 16.59 -9.47 -4.45
C LEU A 288 16.41 -8.25 -5.36
N GLY A 289 16.84 -7.08 -4.89
CA GLY A 289 16.71 -5.85 -5.65
C GLY A 289 17.84 -4.86 -5.42
N ASN A 290 18.35 -4.29 -6.52
CA ASN A 290 19.29 -3.16 -6.48
C ASN A 290 18.55 -1.88 -6.84
N PHE A 291 18.29 -1.04 -5.84
CA PHE A 291 17.62 0.26 -6.00
C PHE A 291 18.58 1.42 -6.31
N GLN A 292 19.88 1.19 -6.43
CA GLN A 292 20.83 2.23 -6.78
C GLN A 292 20.63 2.69 -8.22
N SER A 293 20.94 3.96 -8.50
CA SER A 293 20.95 4.53 -9.86
C SER A 293 22.18 4.12 -10.66
N SER A 294 23.26 3.78 -9.96
CA SER A 294 24.55 3.36 -10.53
C SER A 294 25.26 2.41 -9.55
N GLY A 295 26.18 1.63 -10.07
CA GLY A 295 26.93 0.66 -9.28
C GLY A 295 26.20 -0.68 -9.06
N THR A 296 27.00 -1.73 -9.01
CA THR A 296 26.52 -3.08 -8.72
C THR A 296 26.47 -3.34 -7.21
N VAL A 297 25.57 -4.21 -6.78
CA VAL A 297 25.55 -4.70 -5.40
C VAL A 297 25.80 -6.20 -5.40
N LEU A 298 26.43 -6.69 -4.34
CA LEU A 298 26.63 -8.12 -4.09
C LEU A 298 25.63 -8.56 -3.01
N ALA A 299 24.45 -9.03 -3.46
CA ALA A 299 23.36 -9.38 -2.59
C ALA A 299 23.46 -10.80 -2.06
N SER A 300 23.13 -10.99 -0.77
CA SER A 300 22.98 -12.33 -0.17
C SER A 300 21.53 -12.79 -0.27
N PRO A 301 21.23 -13.86 -1.02
CA PRO A 301 19.86 -14.37 -1.12
C PRO A 301 19.36 -14.99 0.19
N SER A 302 20.28 -15.56 1.01
CA SER A 302 19.92 -16.30 2.22
C SER A 302 18.79 -17.30 1.96
N PHE A 303 19.02 -18.20 1.01
CA PHE A 303 18.01 -19.21 0.63
C PHE A 303 17.57 -20.01 1.87
N PRO A 304 16.25 -20.15 2.11
CA PRO A 304 15.75 -20.87 3.29
C PRO A 304 16.03 -22.37 3.24
N ASN A 305 16.28 -22.95 2.07
CA ASN A 305 16.59 -24.36 1.88
C ASN A 305 17.50 -24.59 0.67
N THR A 306 18.19 -25.70 0.64
CA THR A 306 18.92 -26.20 -0.53
C THR A 306 17.98 -26.83 -1.56
N GLY A 307 18.46 -27.06 -2.78
CA GLY A 307 17.67 -27.72 -3.83
C GLY A 307 17.61 -26.91 -5.12
N MET A 308 16.61 -27.22 -5.95
CA MET A 308 16.37 -26.49 -7.20
C MET A 308 15.55 -25.24 -6.92
N TRP A 309 16.06 -24.10 -7.37
CA TRP A 309 15.39 -22.81 -7.34
C TRP A 309 15.16 -22.31 -8.76
N TYR A 310 14.07 -21.65 -9.00
CA TYR A 310 13.68 -21.21 -10.34
C TYR A 310 13.51 -19.69 -10.37
N ASN A 311 14.12 -19.04 -11.34
CA ASN A 311 13.90 -17.62 -11.58
C ASN A 311 12.49 -17.41 -12.12
N LEU A 312 11.69 -16.60 -11.45
CA LEU A 312 10.28 -16.33 -11.81
C LEU A 312 10.13 -15.73 -13.21
N MET A 313 11.09 -14.88 -13.63
CA MET A 313 11.00 -14.15 -14.90
C MET A 313 11.33 -15.05 -16.10
N THR A 314 12.34 -15.91 -15.95
CA THR A 314 12.88 -16.74 -17.05
C THR A 314 12.47 -18.20 -16.99
N GLY A 315 12.06 -18.69 -15.81
CA GLY A 315 11.83 -20.12 -15.57
C GLY A 315 13.13 -20.96 -15.44
N THR A 316 14.30 -20.30 -15.49
CA THR A 316 15.59 -21.00 -15.43
C THR A 316 15.82 -21.55 -14.02
N GLY A 317 16.11 -22.87 -13.94
CA GLY A 317 16.43 -23.57 -12.70
C GLY A 317 17.92 -23.50 -12.37
N THR A 318 18.22 -23.29 -11.08
CA THR A 318 19.58 -23.32 -10.53
C THR A 318 19.60 -24.17 -9.27
N LYS A 319 20.58 -25.11 -9.19
CA LYS A 319 20.76 -25.93 -7.99
C LYS A 319 21.54 -25.14 -6.94
N ILE A 320 20.92 -24.96 -5.78
CA ILE A 320 21.52 -24.30 -4.62
C ILE A 320 22.04 -25.36 -3.65
N PRO A 321 23.38 -25.54 -3.56
CA PRO A 321 23.96 -26.62 -2.75
C PRO A 321 24.02 -26.26 -1.25
N THR A 322 24.07 -24.98 -0.91
CA THR A 322 24.16 -24.47 0.47
C THR A 322 23.20 -23.31 0.67
N THR A 323 22.72 -23.11 1.87
CA THR A 323 21.81 -21.99 2.20
C THR A 323 22.54 -20.64 2.38
N SER A 324 23.85 -20.65 2.46
CA SER A 324 24.70 -19.46 2.67
C SER A 324 25.82 -19.39 1.64
N GLY A 325 26.41 -18.21 1.48
CA GLY A 325 27.56 -17.98 0.59
C GLY A 325 27.22 -17.88 -0.91
N ASN A 326 25.95 -17.90 -1.29
CA ASN A 326 25.52 -17.81 -2.69
C ASN A 326 25.28 -16.34 -3.09
N TYR A 327 26.31 -15.50 -3.01
CA TYR A 327 26.16 -14.10 -3.36
C TYR A 327 25.86 -13.91 -4.85
N ILE A 328 24.98 -12.97 -5.14
CA ILE A 328 24.52 -12.64 -6.50
C ILE A 328 24.79 -11.16 -6.77
N THR A 329 25.49 -10.90 -7.89
CA THR A 329 25.72 -9.51 -8.35
C THR A 329 24.50 -9.01 -9.08
N LEU A 330 23.96 -7.87 -8.66
CA LEU A 330 22.83 -7.20 -9.28
C LEU A 330 23.27 -5.86 -9.90
N GLN A 331 22.84 -5.63 -11.13
CA GLN A 331 23.01 -4.35 -11.81
C GLN A 331 22.05 -3.28 -11.24
N PRO A 332 22.30 -1.97 -11.48
CA PRO A 332 21.35 -0.92 -11.10
C PRO A 332 19.94 -1.17 -11.63
N GLY A 333 18.94 -1.12 -10.76
CA GLY A 333 17.54 -1.37 -11.13
C GLY A 333 17.17 -2.85 -11.34
N GLU A 334 18.10 -3.77 -11.14
CA GLU A 334 17.84 -5.21 -11.34
C GLU A 334 17.01 -5.81 -10.22
N LEU A 335 16.06 -6.66 -10.63
CA LEU A 335 15.19 -7.48 -9.79
C LEU A 335 15.47 -8.96 -10.11
N LEU A 336 15.61 -9.76 -9.06
CA LEU A 336 15.63 -11.21 -9.14
C LEU A 336 14.59 -11.81 -8.16
N ILE A 337 13.79 -12.74 -8.66
CA ILE A 337 12.83 -13.48 -7.84
C ILE A 337 12.99 -14.97 -8.13
#